data_5d7f5719c59d06bffe3462b200fa2023
#
_entry.id   5d7f5719c59d06bffe3462b200fa2023
#
_cell.length_a   1.000
_cell.length_b   1.000
_cell.length_c   1.000
_cell.angle_alpha   90.00
_cell.angle_beta   90.00
_cell.angle_gamma   90.00
#
_symmetry.space_group_name_H-M   'P 1'
#
loop_
_entity.id
_entity.type
_entity.pdbx_description
1 polymer ?
#
loop_
_entity_poly.entity_id
_entity_poly.type
_entity_poly.pdbx_seq_one_letter_code
_entity_poly.pdbx_strand_id
1 'polypeptide(L)'
;MGSEIFAQMGGSAAVEWNDIYDENRNPTGRVHRRGTPWRPGEYGIVVCVWVYDGRGHLLLTRRAKGKSFAGTWENSGGAVKSGETSRQAIARELFEETGIQASPEEFEYLDTDKDRNIFYDHYCLQRRVRLRDIVLLPGETEAVMWASFGKVHWMIRTGKICRIIANQFLRQEQALRLRNMNKFIK
;
A
#
# COMPACT_ATOMS: atom_id res chain seq x y z
N MET A 1 -31.95 -7.22 15.99
CA MET A 1 -30.78 -7.33 16.88
C MET A 1 -29.54 -7.31 16.03
N GLY A 2 -28.97 -6.13 15.74
CA GLY A 2 -27.83 -5.94 14.83
C GLY A 2 -27.24 -4.53 14.86
N SER A 3 -27.62 -3.68 15.81
CA SER A 3 -27.22 -2.28 15.84
C SER A 3 -26.35 -1.86 17.03
N GLU A 4 -25.90 -2.79 17.87
CA GLU A 4 -25.17 -2.45 19.11
C GLU A 4 -23.66 -2.78 19.11
N ILE A 5 -23.09 -3.29 18.02
CA ILE A 5 -21.65 -3.66 17.99
C ILE A 5 -20.76 -2.49 17.49
N PHE A 6 -21.32 -1.44 16.90
CA PHE A 6 -20.53 -0.31 16.35
C PHE A 6 -20.34 0.89 17.30
N ALA A 7 -20.88 0.84 18.51
CA ALA A 7 -20.89 1.99 19.44
C ALA A 7 -19.72 2.04 20.44
N GLN A 8 -18.69 1.20 20.34
CA GLN A 8 -17.57 1.16 21.30
C GLN A 8 -16.17 1.31 20.69
N MET A 9 -16.00 1.94 19.53
CA MET A 9 -14.67 2.29 19.00
C MET A 9 -14.39 3.80 19.03
N GLY A 10 -14.81 4.46 20.09
CA GLY A 10 -14.34 5.81 20.47
C GLY A 10 -13.09 5.71 21.36
N GLY A 11 -12.14 4.83 21.00
CA GLY A 11 -10.85 4.73 21.66
C GLY A 11 -9.87 5.71 21.03
N SER A 12 -9.12 6.47 21.84
CA SER A 12 -7.90 7.19 21.45
C SER A 12 -7.11 6.29 20.49
N ALA A 13 -6.81 6.79 19.27
CA ALA A 13 -6.07 6.02 18.29
C ALA A 13 -4.81 5.46 18.98
N ALA A 14 -4.68 4.14 19.01
CA ALA A 14 -3.56 3.49 19.67
C ALA A 14 -2.26 4.02 19.05
N VAL A 15 -1.30 4.37 19.92
CA VAL A 15 0.01 4.85 19.46
C VAL A 15 0.66 3.75 18.65
N GLU A 16 0.93 4.02 17.37
CA GLU A 16 1.62 3.06 16.49
C GLU A 16 3.13 3.21 16.63
N TRP A 17 3.81 2.08 16.69
CA TRP A 17 5.26 1.96 16.76
C TRP A 17 5.78 1.21 15.55
N ASN A 18 6.95 1.61 15.05
CA ASN A 18 7.65 0.99 13.94
C ASN A 18 9.04 0.57 14.42
N ASP A 19 9.56 -0.56 13.94
CA ASP A 19 10.93 -0.92 14.21
C ASP A 19 11.89 0.02 13.49
N ILE A 20 13.02 0.34 14.14
CA ILE A 20 14.08 1.19 13.58
C ILE A 20 15.16 0.30 12.98
N TYR A 21 15.52 0.63 11.74
CA TYR A 21 16.61 0.02 10.99
C TYR A 21 17.76 1.01 10.79
N ASP A 22 18.95 0.50 10.53
CA ASP A 22 20.10 1.28 10.09
C ASP A 22 20.08 1.52 8.56
N GLU A 23 21.08 2.20 8.03
CA GLU A 23 21.19 2.51 6.59
C GLU A 23 21.37 1.27 5.70
N ASN A 24 21.82 0.15 6.27
CA ASN A 24 22.01 -1.15 5.63
C ASN A 24 20.83 -2.09 5.86
N ARG A 25 19.72 -1.56 6.44
CA ARG A 25 18.50 -2.30 6.76
C ARG A 25 18.68 -3.37 7.84
N ASN A 26 19.66 -3.24 8.72
CA ASN A 26 19.76 -4.10 9.91
C ASN A 26 18.82 -3.57 11.00
N PRO A 27 18.07 -4.44 11.71
CA PRO A 27 17.22 -4.01 12.82
C PRO A 27 18.12 -3.52 13.97
N THR A 28 17.74 -2.39 14.57
CA THR A 28 18.50 -1.78 15.68
C THR A 28 18.01 -2.23 17.06
N GLY A 29 16.92 -2.97 17.15
CA GLY A 29 16.25 -3.33 18.41
C GLY A 29 15.51 -2.14 19.08
N ARG A 30 15.45 -0.98 18.43
CA ARG A 30 14.74 0.21 18.91
C ARG A 30 13.47 0.43 18.11
N VAL A 31 12.54 1.20 18.68
CA VAL A 31 11.26 1.52 18.05
C VAL A 31 11.09 3.03 17.88
N HIS A 32 10.39 3.41 16.81
CA HIS A 32 10.01 4.77 16.45
C HIS A 32 8.51 4.98 16.65
N ARG A 33 8.13 6.08 17.29
CA ARG A 33 6.72 6.46 17.43
C ARG A 33 6.23 7.10 16.13
N ARG A 34 5.20 6.57 15.53
CA ARG A 34 4.59 7.16 14.34
C ARG A 34 4.20 8.62 14.57
N GLY A 35 4.47 9.47 13.58
CA GLY A 35 4.17 10.91 13.65
C GLY A 35 5.25 11.76 14.31
N THR A 36 6.35 11.18 14.78
CA THR A 36 7.53 11.93 15.23
C THR A 36 8.58 12.03 14.13
N PRO A 37 9.52 13.02 14.17
CA PRO A 37 10.62 13.08 13.21
C PRO A 37 11.60 11.92 13.38
N TRP A 38 12.08 11.36 12.28
CA TRP A 38 13.18 10.41 12.25
C TRP A 38 14.50 11.08 12.61
N ARG A 39 15.33 10.42 13.38
CA ARG A 39 16.68 10.91 13.66
C ARG A 39 17.65 10.53 12.52
N PRO A 40 18.77 11.25 12.35
CA PRO A 40 19.79 10.84 11.40
C PRO A 40 20.25 9.40 11.65
N GLY A 41 20.35 8.61 10.58
CA GLY A 41 20.75 7.20 10.65
C GLY A 41 19.65 6.23 11.10
N GLU A 42 18.41 6.71 11.33
CA GLU A 42 17.26 5.87 11.63
C GLU A 42 16.35 5.74 10.39
N TYR A 43 15.92 4.52 10.11
CA TYR A 43 15.07 4.20 8.97
C TYR A 43 13.88 3.34 9.39
N GLY A 44 12.76 3.54 8.70
CA GLY A 44 11.57 2.69 8.80
C GLY A 44 11.31 1.95 7.50
N ILE A 45 10.31 1.05 7.53
CA ILE A 45 9.86 0.33 6.34
C ILE A 45 8.40 0.71 6.06
N VAL A 46 8.12 0.99 4.80
CA VAL A 46 6.77 1.15 4.23
C VAL A 46 6.59 0.05 3.18
N VAL A 47 5.43 -0.54 3.13
CA VAL A 47 5.06 -1.56 2.15
C VAL A 47 4.06 -1.00 1.15
N CYS A 48 4.17 -1.41 -0.11
CA CYS A 48 3.25 -1.02 -1.18
C CYS A 48 2.90 -2.25 -2.02
N VAL A 49 1.65 -2.36 -2.49
CA VAL A 49 1.22 -3.46 -3.36
C VAL A 49 0.49 -2.98 -4.60
N TRP A 50 0.90 -3.51 -5.75
CA TRP A 50 0.14 -3.44 -6.98
C TRP A 50 -0.77 -4.67 -7.10
N VAL A 51 -2.07 -4.48 -6.83
CA VAL A 51 -3.05 -5.53 -7.11
C VAL A 51 -3.43 -5.46 -8.58
N TYR A 52 -3.33 -6.59 -9.29
CA TYR A 52 -3.65 -6.67 -10.71
C TYR A 52 -4.66 -7.78 -11.03
N ASP A 53 -5.49 -7.55 -12.06
CA ASP A 53 -6.60 -8.45 -12.40
C ASP A 53 -6.22 -9.58 -13.39
N GLY A 54 -5.00 -9.56 -13.94
CA GLY A 54 -4.55 -10.46 -14.99
C GLY A 54 -5.18 -10.17 -16.37
N ARG A 55 -5.79 -8.98 -16.54
CA ARG A 55 -6.39 -8.50 -17.80
C ARG A 55 -5.87 -7.12 -18.21
N GLY A 56 -4.78 -6.67 -17.60
CA GLY A 56 -4.14 -5.39 -17.91
C GLY A 56 -4.60 -4.21 -17.06
N HIS A 57 -5.20 -4.47 -15.89
CA HIS A 57 -5.61 -3.42 -14.97
C HIS A 57 -4.92 -3.55 -13.62
N LEU A 58 -4.72 -2.42 -12.98
CA LEU A 58 -4.22 -2.25 -11.61
C LEU A 58 -5.32 -1.66 -10.74
N LEU A 59 -5.48 -2.15 -9.52
CA LEU A 59 -6.37 -1.57 -8.54
C LEU A 59 -5.73 -0.32 -7.94
N LEU A 60 -6.46 0.78 -7.96
CA LEU A 60 -6.07 2.03 -7.35
C LEU A 60 -7.13 2.47 -6.35
N THR A 61 -6.68 3.02 -5.23
CA THR A 61 -7.51 3.65 -4.21
C THR A 61 -7.32 5.16 -4.24
N ARG A 62 -8.31 5.94 -3.81
CA ARG A 62 -8.21 7.40 -3.72
C ARG A 62 -8.18 7.82 -2.27
N ARG A 63 -7.14 8.58 -1.92
CA ARG A 63 -6.91 9.08 -0.56
C ARG A 63 -8.03 10.01 -0.10
N ALA A 64 -8.52 9.78 1.11
CA ALA A 64 -9.59 10.58 1.69
C ALA A 64 -9.14 12.00 2.04
N LYS A 65 -10.12 12.90 2.19
CA LYS A 65 -9.90 14.27 2.70
C LYS A 65 -9.28 14.19 4.10
N GLY A 66 -8.28 15.03 4.36
CA GLY A 66 -7.56 15.05 5.65
C GLY A 66 -6.27 14.21 5.67
N LYS A 67 -6.01 13.39 4.67
CA LYS A 67 -4.74 12.68 4.49
C LYS A 67 -3.73 13.53 3.71
N SER A 68 -2.43 13.24 3.89
CA SER A 68 -1.40 13.77 2.99
C SER A 68 -1.72 13.37 1.55
N PHE A 69 -1.57 14.28 0.58
CA PHE A 69 -1.92 14.07 -0.83
C PHE A 69 -3.41 13.71 -1.05
N ALA A 70 -4.32 14.30 -0.26
CA ALA A 70 -5.75 14.07 -0.36
C ALA A 70 -6.28 14.15 -1.80
N GLY A 71 -7.19 13.25 -2.17
CA GLY A 71 -7.80 13.18 -3.50
C GLY A 71 -6.93 12.61 -4.61
N THR A 72 -5.65 12.29 -4.34
CA THR A 72 -4.80 11.59 -5.31
C THR A 72 -5.04 10.08 -5.27
N TRP A 73 -4.76 9.42 -6.39
CA TRP A 73 -4.84 7.98 -6.53
C TRP A 73 -3.50 7.33 -6.20
N GLU A 74 -3.55 6.16 -5.62
CA GLU A 74 -2.39 5.39 -5.20
C GLU A 74 -2.65 3.88 -5.25
N ASN A 75 -1.60 3.08 -5.09
CA ASN A 75 -1.70 1.67 -4.74
C ASN A 75 -1.83 1.54 -3.22
N SER A 76 -2.32 0.39 -2.73
CA SER A 76 -2.43 0.15 -1.28
C SER A 76 -1.08 0.00 -0.62
N GLY A 77 -0.96 0.51 0.61
CA GLY A 77 0.26 0.36 1.39
C GLY A 77 0.28 1.20 2.67
N GLY A 78 1.28 0.91 3.51
CA GLY A 78 1.44 1.59 4.79
C GLY A 78 2.72 1.23 5.52
N ALA A 79 2.85 1.69 6.75
CA ALA A 79 4.04 1.46 7.55
C ALA A 79 4.04 0.05 8.17
N VAL A 80 5.20 -0.58 8.19
CA VAL A 80 5.40 -1.84 8.93
C VAL A 80 5.41 -1.53 10.42
N LYS A 81 4.49 -2.14 11.17
CA LYS A 81 4.41 -1.99 12.62
C LYS A 81 5.51 -2.79 13.31
N SER A 82 5.88 -2.38 14.53
CA SER A 82 6.88 -3.09 15.32
C SER A 82 6.49 -4.56 15.52
N GLY A 83 7.41 -5.45 15.23
CA GLY A 83 7.23 -6.89 15.29
C GLY A 83 6.55 -7.53 14.08
N GLU A 84 6.09 -6.75 13.08
CA GLU A 84 5.58 -7.30 11.82
C GLU A 84 6.70 -7.57 10.82
N THR A 85 6.55 -8.60 10.03
CA THR A 85 7.31 -8.73 8.77
C THR A 85 6.68 -7.85 7.69
N SER A 86 7.47 -7.46 6.69
CA SER A 86 7.01 -6.68 5.53
C SER A 86 5.82 -7.35 4.82
N ARG A 87 5.78 -8.69 4.70
CA ARG A 87 4.67 -9.45 4.11
C ARG A 87 3.41 -9.46 4.98
N GLN A 88 3.55 -9.52 6.30
CA GLN A 88 2.42 -9.41 7.21
C GLN A 88 1.81 -8.01 7.16
N ALA A 89 2.66 -6.98 7.14
CA ALA A 89 2.22 -5.60 7.05
C ALA A 89 1.43 -5.34 5.76
N ILE A 90 1.91 -5.81 4.59
CA ILE A 90 1.18 -5.58 3.34
C ILE A 90 -0.15 -6.33 3.27
N ALA A 91 -0.24 -7.53 3.87
CA ALA A 91 -1.50 -8.26 3.98
C ALA A 91 -2.52 -7.51 4.85
N ARG A 92 -2.07 -6.96 5.99
CA ARG A 92 -2.89 -6.14 6.88
C ARG A 92 -3.34 -4.84 6.20
N GLU A 93 -2.43 -4.08 5.61
CA GLU A 93 -2.75 -2.79 4.96
C GLU A 93 -3.75 -2.97 3.81
N LEU A 94 -3.54 -3.97 2.94
CA LEU A 94 -4.47 -4.26 1.86
C LEU A 94 -5.87 -4.60 2.38
N PHE A 95 -5.95 -5.41 3.45
CA PHE A 95 -7.22 -5.75 4.07
C PHE A 95 -7.87 -4.53 4.73
N GLU A 96 -7.13 -3.74 5.51
CA GLU A 96 -7.63 -2.54 6.17
C GLU A 96 -8.20 -1.54 5.16
N GLU A 97 -7.49 -1.28 4.05
CA GLU A 97 -7.90 -0.27 3.06
C GLU A 97 -9.00 -0.71 2.09
N THR A 98 -9.10 -2.02 1.80
CA THR A 98 -9.94 -2.53 0.69
C THR A 98 -10.83 -3.71 1.04
N GLY A 99 -10.64 -4.33 2.21
CA GLY A 99 -11.31 -5.58 2.57
C GLY A 99 -10.81 -6.81 1.81
N ILE A 100 -9.78 -6.67 0.96
CA ILE A 100 -9.21 -7.80 0.21
C ILE A 100 -8.35 -8.64 1.14
N GLN A 101 -8.74 -9.91 1.33
CA GLN A 101 -7.97 -10.87 2.10
C GLN A 101 -6.95 -11.59 1.22
N ALA A 102 -5.71 -11.66 1.72
CA ALA A 102 -4.63 -12.46 1.13
C ALA A 102 -3.69 -12.92 2.25
N SER A 103 -3.16 -14.14 2.15
CA SER A 103 -2.11 -14.59 3.06
C SER A 103 -0.78 -13.92 2.70
N PRO A 104 0.16 -13.73 3.66
CA PRO A 104 1.46 -13.11 3.40
C PRO A 104 2.25 -13.76 2.27
N GLU A 105 2.06 -15.07 2.04
CA GLU A 105 2.76 -15.87 1.03
C GLU A 105 2.27 -15.60 -0.40
N GLU A 106 1.05 -15.06 -0.57
CA GLU A 106 0.48 -14.76 -1.89
C GLU A 106 1.09 -13.49 -2.51
N PHE A 107 1.75 -12.64 -1.71
CA PHE A 107 2.40 -11.43 -2.20
C PHE A 107 3.74 -11.76 -2.84
N GLU A 108 3.85 -11.46 -4.13
CA GLU A 108 5.09 -11.60 -4.87
C GLU A 108 5.92 -10.32 -4.70
N TYR A 109 7.15 -10.46 -4.19
CA TYR A 109 8.07 -9.34 -4.04
C TYR A 109 8.54 -8.82 -5.40
N LEU A 110 8.58 -7.52 -5.58
CA LEU A 110 9.07 -6.86 -6.78
C LEU A 110 10.48 -6.30 -6.59
N ASP A 111 10.61 -5.34 -5.69
CA ASP A 111 11.86 -4.65 -5.39
C ASP A 111 11.77 -3.90 -4.06
N THR A 112 12.89 -3.31 -3.63
CA THR A 112 12.93 -2.29 -2.57
C THR A 112 13.62 -1.04 -3.11
N ASP A 113 13.05 0.12 -2.81
CA ASP A 113 13.76 1.39 -2.97
C ASP A 113 13.89 2.12 -1.63
N LYS A 114 14.64 3.22 -1.64
CA LYS A 114 14.90 4.02 -0.45
C LYS A 114 14.74 5.50 -0.80
N ASP A 115 13.92 6.18 -0.04
CA ASP A 115 13.83 7.63 -0.06
C ASP A 115 13.93 8.18 1.36
N ARG A 116 14.89 9.09 1.59
CA ARG A 116 15.18 9.66 2.91
C ARG A 116 15.39 8.58 3.98
N ASN A 117 14.52 8.53 4.98
CA ASN A 117 14.56 7.63 6.13
C ASN A 117 13.64 6.40 5.98
N ILE A 118 13.18 6.09 4.75
CA ILE A 118 12.21 5.02 4.51
C ILE A 118 12.73 4.06 3.44
N PHE A 119 12.70 2.77 3.74
CA PHE A 119 12.75 1.70 2.77
C PHE A 119 11.33 1.39 2.30
N TYR A 120 11.11 1.33 1.00
CA TYR A 120 9.83 0.97 0.41
C TYR A 120 9.92 -0.44 -0.17
N ASP A 121 9.25 -1.39 0.44
CA ASP A 121 9.12 -2.75 -0.08
C ASP A 121 7.91 -2.84 -1.00
N HIS A 122 8.15 -3.22 -2.22
CA HIS A 122 7.11 -3.32 -3.24
C HIS A 122 6.73 -4.76 -3.52
N TYR A 123 5.44 -4.98 -3.55
CA TYR A 123 4.82 -6.26 -3.84
C TYR A 123 3.83 -6.16 -4.99
N CYS A 124 3.49 -7.30 -5.57
CA CYS A 124 2.31 -7.43 -6.40
C CYS A 124 1.47 -8.63 -5.97
N LEU A 125 0.17 -8.55 -6.26
CA LEU A 125 -0.80 -9.58 -5.95
C LEU A 125 -1.77 -9.72 -7.12
N GLN A 126 -1.94 -10.93 -7.62
CA GLN A 126 -3.00 -11.18 -8.58
C GLN A 126 -4.31 -11.45 -7.84
N ARG A 127 -5.30 -10.59 -8.06
CA ARG A 127 -6.63 -10.77 -7.48
C ARG A 127 -7.71 -10.22 -8.41
N ARG A 128 -8.78 -10.98 -8.60
CA ARG A 128 -9.96 -10.51 -9.31
C ARG A 128 -11.07 -10.27 -8.30
N VAL A 129 -11.38 -9.00 -8.09
CA VAL A 129 -12.49 -8.59 -7.21
C VAL A 129 -13.41 -7.66 -7.98
N ARG A 130 -14.71 -7.72 -7.69
CA ARG A 130 -15.65 -6.73 -8.21
C ARG A 130 -15.58 -5.49 -7.34
N LEU A 131 -15.55 -4.31 -7.93
CA LEU A 131 -15.44 -3.05 -7.17
C LEU A 131 -16.54 -2.90 -6.09
N ARG A 132 -17.72 -3.47 -6.31
CA ARG A 132 -18.82 -3.46 -5.33
C ARG A 132 -18.58 -4.33 -4.10
N ASP A 133 -17.62 -5.26 -4.15
CA ASP A 133 -17.28 -6.14 -3.04
C ASP A 133 -16.12 -5.58 -2.20
N ILE A 134 -15.54 -4.45 -2.62
CA ILE A 134 -14.46 -3.77 -1.89
C ILE A 134 -15.07 -2.92 -0.78
N VAL A 135 -14.53 -3.07 0.41
CA VAL A 135 -14.92 -2.31 1.60
C VAL A 135 -13.84 -1.30 1.91
N LEU A 136 -14.12 -0.02 1.60
CA LEU A 136 -13.18 1.06 1.83
C LEU A 136 -13.18 1.47 3.31
N LEU A 137 -11.98 1.70 3.88
CA LEU A 137 -11.85 2.19 5.25
C LEU A 137 -12.26 3.67 5.32
N PRO A 138 -13.32 4.02 6.07
CA PRO A 138 -13.75 5.41 6.22
C PRO A 138 -12.63 6.31 6.79
N GLY A 139 -12.41 7.47 6.15
CA GLY A 139 -11.37 8.42 6.55
C GLY A 139 -9.97 8.11 6.01
N GLU A 140 -9.73 6.91 5.46
CA GLU A 140 -8.49 6.54 4.78
C GLU A 140 -8.65 6.61 3.26
N THR A 141 -9.66 5.96 2.74
CA THR A 141 -9.91 5.75 1.31
C THR A 141 -11.34 6.15 0.95
N GLU A 142 -11.54 6.94 -0.10
CA GLU A 142 -12.86 7.44 -0.49
C GLU A 142 -13.37 6.89 -1.83
N ALA A 143 -12.52 6.27 -2.63
CA ALA A 143 -12.90 5.64 -3.90
C ALA A 143 -11.90 4.56 -4.30
N VAL A 144 -12.34 3.67 -5.20
CA VAL A 144 -11.52 2.60 -5.78
C VAL A 144 -11.83 2.45 -7.25
N MET A 145 -10.83 2.09 -8.07
CA MET A 145 -11.02 1.78 -9.49
C MET A 145 -10.04 0.72 -9.98
N TRP A 146 -10.42 0.01 -11.02
CA TRP A 146 -9.51 -0.68 -11.91
C TRP A 146 -9.01 0.30 -12.99
N ALA A 147 -7.71 0.50 -13.10
CA ALA A 147 -7.08 1.39 -14.06
C ALA A 147 -6.19 0.60 -15.02
N SER A 148 -6.38 0.79 -16.34
CA SER A 148 -5.44 0.28 -17.32
C SER A 148 -4.11 1.02 -17.21
N PHE A 149 -3.01 0.44 -17.70
CA PHE A 149 -1.70 1.10 -17.72
C PHE A 149 -1.75 2.45 -18.44
N GLY A 150 -2.51 2.57 -19.53
CA GLY A 150 -2.70 3.84 -20.24
C GLY A 150 -3.44 4.88 -19.38
N LYS A 151 -4.42 4.44 -18.57
CA LYS A 151 -5.11 5.30 -17.61
C LYS A 151 -4.15 5.79 -16.52
N VAL A 152 -3.28 4.92 -15.99
CA VAL A 152 -2.26 5.31 -15.00
C VAL A 152 -1.31 6.35 -15.59
N HIS A 153 -0.81 6.18 -16.82
CA HIS A 153 0.01 7.20 -17.48
C HIS A 153 -0.72 8.53 -17.65
N TRP A 154 -1.99 8.50 -18.05
CA TRP A 154 -2.78 9.72 -18.13
C TRP A 154 -2.90 10.41 -16.77
N MET A 155 -3.13 9.64 -15.70
CA MET A 155 -3.25 10.16 -14.33
C MET A 155 -1.94 10.75 -13.82
N ILE A 156 -0.79 10.17 -14.19
CA ILE A 156 0.54 10.72 -13.91
C ILE A 156 0.70 12.08 -14.57
N ARG A 157 0.42 12.18 -15.90
CA ARG A 157 0.55 13.43 -16.64
C ARG A 157 -0.37 14.54 -16.14
N THR A 158 -1.51 14.18 -15.57
CA THR A 158 -2.52 15.13 -15.06
C THR A 158 -2.44 15.37 -13.57
N GLY A 159 -1.40 14.86 -12.87
CA GLY A 159 -1.19 15.06 -11.45
C GLY A 159 -2.24 14.38 -10.55
N LYS A 160 -2.95 13.37 -11.06
CA LYS A 160 -3.98 12.65 -10.30
C LYS A 160 -3.43 11.49 -9.48
N ILE A 161 -2.17 11.12 -9.66
CA ILE A 161 -1.40 10.17 -8.84
C ILE A 161 -0.31 10.97 -8.14
N CYS A 162 -0.06 10.68 -6.85
CA CYS A 162 1.01 11.36 -6.14
C CYS A 162 2.38 10.99 -6.75
N ARG A 163 3.35 11.92 -6.68
CA ARG A 163 4.65 11.76 -7.34
C ARG A 163 5.42 10.51 -6.91
N ILE A 164 5.31 10.12 -5.64
CA ILE A 164 5.99 8.93 -5.12
C ILE A 164 5.48 7.68 -5.85
N ILE A 165 4.16 7.49 -5.90
CA ILE A 165 3.52 6.36 -6.57
C ILE A 165 3.76 6.39 -8.09
N ALA A 166 3.78 7.58 -8.70
CA ALA A 166 4.11 7.74 -10.12
C ALA A 166 5.52 7.22 -10.43
N ASN A 167 6.52 7.57 -9.63
CA ASN A 167 7.90 7.10 -9.81
C ASN A 167 8.01 5.59 -9.60
N GLN A 168 7.33 5.03 -8.60
CA GLN A 168 7.26 3.60 -8.35
C GLN A 168 6.67 2.86 -9.55
N PHE A 169 5.52 3.32 -10.05
CA PHE A 169 4.87 2.73 -11.22
C PHE A 169 5.80 2.72 -12.44
N LEU A 170 6.40 3.85 -12.79
CA LEU A 170 7.29 3.96 -13.97
C LEU A 170 8.49 3.02 -13.88
N ARG A 171 9.04 2.81 -12.69
CA ARG A 171 10.14 1.87 -12.45
C ARG A 171 9.68 0.41 -12.61
N GLN A 172 8.48 0.10 -12.13
CA GLN A 172 7.98 -1.27 -12.02
C GLN A 172 7.09 -1.70 -13.20
N GLU A 173 6.73 -0.77 -14.09
CA GLU A 173 5.74 -1.01 -15.15
C GLU A 173 6.05 -2.24 -16.01
N GLN A 174 7.30 -2.44 -16.42
CA GLN A 174 7.67 -3.58 -17.24
C GLN A 174 7.40 -4.91 -16.53
N ALA A 175 7.80 -5.00 -15.26
CA ALA A 175 7.57 -6.19 -14.44
C ALA A 175 6.08 -6.46 -14.22
N LEU A 176 5.28 -5.41 -14.00
CA LEU A 176 3.83 -5.51 -13.84
C LEU A 176 3.13 -5.93 -15.14
N ARG A 177 3.58 -5.41 -16.29
CA ARG A 177 3.04 -5.82 -17.61
C ARG A 177 3.29 -7.29 -17.89
N LEU A 178 4.51 -7.79 -17.67
CA LEU A 178 4.85 -9.20 -17.86
C LEU A 178 3.95 -10.12 -17.01
N ARG A 179 3.72 -9.78 -15.76
CA ARG A 179 2.84 -10.54 -14.85
C ARG A 179 1.37 -10.51 -15.28
N ASN A 180 0.90 -9.36 -15.76
CA ASN A 180 -0.46 -9.24 -16.28
C ASN A 180 -0.69 -10.01 -17.60
N MET A 181 0.36 -10.27 -18.38
CA MET A 181 0.27 -10.97 -19.67
C MET A 181 0.47 -12.49 -19.56
N ASN A 182 1.18 -12.98 -18.53
CA ASN A 182 1.65 -14.36 -18.45
C ASN A 182 0.59 -15.44 -18.20
N LYS A 183 -0.72 -15.17 -18.32
CA LYS A 183 -1.79 -16.17 -18.24
C LYS A 183 -2.48 -16.50 -19.57
N PHE A 184 -2.00 -16.01 -20.70
CA PHE A 184 -2.48 -16.43 -22.02
C PHE A 184 -1.65 -17.56 -22.64
N ILE A 185 -0.65 -18.08 -21.90
CA ILE A 185 0.22 -19.18 -22.33
C ILE A 185 0.07 -20.34 -21.32
N LYS A 186 -1.11 -20.95 -21.27
CA LYS A 186 -1.35 -22.32 -20.76
C LYS A 186 -2.57 -22.90 -21.44
#